data_faa683d51ade65faa4727c567e68bb94
#
_entry.id   faa683d51ade65faa4727c567e68bb94
#
_cell.length_a   1.000
_cell.length_b   1.000
_cell.length_c   1.000
_cell.angle_alpha   90.00
_cell.angle_beta   90.00
_cell.angle_gamma   90.00
#
_symmetry.space_group_name_H-M   'P 1'
#
loop_
_entity.id
_entity.type
_entity.pdbx_description
1 polymer ?
#
loop_
_entity_poly.entity_id
_entity_poly.type
_entity_poly.pdbx_seq_one_letter_code
_entity_poly.pdbx_strand_id
1 'polypeptide(L)'
;FEFLAGDTMAFLPFGCSPYQMYVKSEMPSLVGALEAQNYQTVAMHPYLSTSWNRPQVYQSFGFDEQCYEDSFPSDVERVRGRVSDSASYKKIIELYENKPKGQPFFLFDVTMQNHGGYEREGYPAFEEKIRLTGEYEGRYQQVDTYCLSCAARTRRCRSLSAILQTF
;
A
#
# COMPACT_ATOMS: atom_id res chain seq x y z
N PHE A 1 -9.65 -0.39 7.26
CA PHE A 1 -10.21 -0.43 8.61
C PHE A 1 -10.59 -1.85 9.00
N GLU A 2 -11.58 -2.47 8.36
CA GLU A 2 -12.15 -3.78 8.73
C GLU A 2 -11.09 -4.89 8.95
N PHE A 3 -10.10 -4.97 8.06
CA PHE A 3 -9.03 -5.96 8.16
C PHE A 3 -8.19 -5.81 9.45
N LEU A 4 -7.89 -4.58 9.86
CA LEU A 4 -7.05 -4.32 11.04
C LEU A 4 -7.86 -4.33 12.34
N ALA A 5 -9.09 -3.82 12.32
CA ALA A 5 -9.93 -3.73 13.50
C ALA A 5 -10.71 -5.02 13.80
N GLY A 6 -10.97 -5.85 12.77
CA GLY A 6 -11.89 -6.98 12.90
C GLY A 6 -13.36 -6.60 12.94
N ASP A 7 -13.65 -5.30 12.83
CA ASP A 7 -15.02 -4.75 12.88
C ASP A 7 -15.55 -4.47 11.48
N THR A 8 -16.88 -4.51 11.30
CA THR A 8 -17.51 -4.17 10.02
C THR A 8 -17.90 -2.71 9.91
N MET A 9 -17.75 -2.15 8.70
CA MET A 9 -18.29 -0.82 8.37
C MET A 9 -19.77 -0.84 7.96
N ALA A 10 -20.41 -2.00 7.89
CA ALA A 10 -21.78 -2.14 7.38
C ALA A 10 -22.82 -1.31 8.14
N PHE A 11 -22.57 -1.00 9.41
CA PHE A 11 -23.47 -0.22 10.25
C PHE A 11 -23.10 1.26 10.39
N LEU A 12 -22.06 1.71 9.68
CA LEU A 12 -21.64 3.10 9.70
C LEU A 12 -22.44 3.93 8.69
N PRO A 13 -22.64 5.23 8.94
CA PRO A 13 -23.29 6.12 7.99
C PRO A 13 -22.59 6.13 6.63
N PHE A 14 -23.37 6.29 5.55
CA PHE A 14 -22.82 6.39 4.21
C PHE A 14 -21.80 7.53 4.11
N GLY A 15 -20.66 7.28 3.44
CA GLY A 15 -19.60 8.27 3.26
C GLY A 15 -18.74 8.53 4.50
N CYS A 16 -18.94 7.81 5.60
CA CYS A 16 -18.11 7.93 6.77
C CYS A 16 -16.73 7.32 6.57
N SER A 17 -15.71 7.97 7.11
CA SER A 17 -14.34 7.44 7.19
C SER A 17 -14.08 6.98 8.64
N PRO A 18 -14.01 5.67 8.89
CA PRO A 18 -13.76 5.16 10.25
C PRO A 18 -12.46 5.71 10.86
N TYR A 19 -11.41 5.80 10.08
CA TYR A 19 -10.12 6.33 10.49
C TYR A 19 -10.20 7.75 11.05
N GLN A 20 -11.01 8.60 10.44
CA GLN A 20 -11.15 10.00 10.86
C GLN A 20 -12.16 10.18 12.00
N MET A 21 -13.21 9.37 12.01
CA MET A 21 -14.36 9.60 12.89
C MET A 21 -14.35 8.74 14.15
N TYR A 22 -13.90 7.51 14.09
CA TYR A 22 -14.10 6.53 15.18
C TYR A 22 -12.81 6.06 15.84
N VAL A 23 -11.69 6.03 15.14
CA VAL A 23 -10.40 5.65 15.75
C VAL A 23 -9.79 6.87 16.46
N LYS A 24 -9.97 6.95 17.77
CA LYS A 24 -9.54 8.08 18.61
C LYS A 24 -8.51 7.72 19.67
N SER A 25 -8.45 6.46 20.06
CA SER A 25 -7.58 5.94 21.11
C SER A 25 -7.19 4.51 20.77
N GLU A 26 -6.42 3.89 21.62
CA GLU A 26 -6.13 2.46 21.52
C GLU A 26 -7.41 1.64 21.44
N MET A 27 -7.40 0.66 20.55
CA MET A 27 -8.53 -0.23 20.34
C MET A 27 -8.01 -1.65 20.01
N PRO A 28 -8.79 -2.69 20.32
CA PRO A 28 -8.47 -4.05 19.92
C PRO A 28 -8.24 -4.13 18.40
N SER A 29 -7.15 -4.79 18.00
CA SER A 29 -6.77 -4.88 16.60
C SER A 29 -6.00 -6.16 16.31
N LEU A 30 -5.95 -6.55 15.02
CA LEU A 30 -5.05 -7.61 14.57
C LEU A 30 -3.59 -7.29 14.94
N VAL A 31 -3.20 -6.02 14.86
CA VAL A 31 -1.83 -5.56 15.17
C VAL A 31 -1.50 -5.82 16.63
N GLY A 32 -2.34 -5.38 17.57
CA GLY A 32 -2.14 -5.64 19.00
C GLY A 32 -2.12 -7.13 19.35
N ALA A 33 -2.93 -7.96 18.65
CA ALA A 33 -2.89 -9.40 18.82
C ALA A 33 -1.58 -10.04 18.34
N LEU A 34 -0.96 -9.49 17.30
CA LEU A 34 0.35 -9.93 16.79
C LEU A 34 1.50 -9.42 17.66
N GLU A 35 1.44 -8.16 18.12
CA GLU A 35 2.38 -7.60 19.07
C GLU A 35 2.46 -8.46 20.36
N ALA A 36 1.31 -8.89 20.89
CA ALA A 36 1.25 -9.79 22.05
C ALA A 36 1.94 -11.15 21.79
N GLN A 37 2.19 -11.51 20.54
CA GLN A 37 2.93 -12.70 20.11
C GLN A 37 4.36 -12.37 19.67
N ASN A 38 4.88 -11.21 20.05
CA ASN A 38 6.24 -10.74 19.76
C ASN A 38 6.53 -10.53 18.27
N TYR A 39 5.51 -10.22 17.45
CA TYR A 39 5.73 -9.74 16.09
C TYR A 39 6.29 -8.32 16.10
N GLN A 40 7.25 -8.05 15.22
CA GLN A 40 7.53 -6.67 14.80
C GLN A 40 6.47 -6.27 13.81
N THR A 41 5.82 -5.13 14.05
CA THR A 41 4.67 -4.66 13.25
C THR A 41 4.97 -3.34 12.57
N VAL A 42 4.81 -3.29 11.25
CA VAL A 42 5.09 -2.09 10.43
C VAL A 42 3.88 -1.72 9.59
N ALA A 43 3.46 -0.46 9.66
CA ALA A 43 2.52 0.12 8.70
C ALA A 43 3.29 0.90 7.63
N MET A 44 3.04 0.64 6.37
CA MET A 44 3.67 1.36 5.27
C MET A 44 2.62 1.98 4.33
N HIS A 45 2.85 3.24 3.98
CA HIS A 45 2.06 3.95 2.98
C HIS A 45 2.98 4.90 2.22
N PRO A 46 3.43 4.55 1.00
CA PRO A 46 4.44 5.30 0.26
C PRO A 46 3.87 6.60 -0.35
N TYR A 47 3.25 7.40 0.50
CA TYR A 47 2.67 8.71 0.19
C TYR A 47 2.61 9.58 1.45
N LEU A 48 1.98 10.76 1.36
CA LEU A 48 1.87 11.72 2.47
C LEU A 48 1.17 11.09 3.69
N SER A 49 1.76 11.27 4.84
CA SER A 49 1.21 10.82 6.13
C SER A 49 -0.09 11.55 6.53
N THR A 50 -0.29 12.77 6.02
CA THR A 50 -1.36 13.68 6.46
C THR A 50 -2.78 13.25 6.10
N SER A 51 -2.93 12.35 5.12
CA SER A 51 -4.25 11.88 4.68
C SER A 51 -4.81 10.81 5.61
N TRP A 52 -6.14 10.83 5.84
CA TRP A 52 -6.88 9.81 6.58
C TRP A 52 -6.52 9.69 8.07
N ASN A 53 -5.82 10.67 8.64
CA ASN A 53 -5.34 10.64 10.03
C ASN A 53 -4.46 9.39 10.33
N ARG A 54 -3.73 8.88 9.31
CA ARG A 54 -2.98 7.63 9.41
C ARG A 54 -2.02 7.54 10.58
N PRO A 55 -1.20 8.55 10.89
CA PRO A 55 -0.25 8.42 11.99
C PRO A 55 -0.93 8.10 13.32
N GLN A 56 -2.00 8.82 13.64
CA GLN A 56 -2.78 8.59 14.85
C GLN A 56 -3.48 7.23 14.82
N VAL A 57 -4.05 6.85 13.69
CA VAL A 57 -4.79 5.60 13.54
C VAL A 57 -3.87 4.39 13.66
N TYR A 58 -2.72 4.40 13.00
CA TYR A 58 -1.77 3.30 13.08
C TYR A 58 -1.14 3.18 14.46
N GLN A 59 -0.90 4.30 15.13
CA GLN A 59 -0.53 4.31 16.55
C GLN A 59 -1.63 3.69 17.41
N SER A 60 -2.89 4.03 17.19
CA SER A 60 -4.04 3.48 17.93
C SER A 60 -4.24 1.98 17.70
N PHE A 61 -3.81 1.44 16.58
CA PHE A 61 -3.81 0.00 16.31
C PHE A 61 -2.61 -0.73 16.91
N GLY A 62 -1.58 -0.02 17.38
CA GLY A 62 -0.41 -0.59 18.03
C GLY A 62 0.76 -0.93 17.09
N PHE A 63 0.85 -0.33 15.90
CA PHE A 63 2.03 -0.53 15.05
C PHE A 63 3.30 0.04 15.69
N ASP A 64 4.38 -0.76 15.72
CA ASP A 64 5.70 -0.35 16.24
C ASP A 64 6.35 0.72 15.36
N GLU A 65 6.19 0.61 14.04
CA GLU A 65 6.83 1.48 13.06
C GLU A 65 5.85 1.91 11.97
N GLN A 66 6.05 3.13 11.48
CA GLN A 66 5.25 3.70 10.40
C GLN A 66 6.19 4.28 9.33
N CYS A 67 6.06 3.81 8.10
CA CYS A 67 6.83 4.26 6.94
C CYS A 67 5.93 5.00 5.96
N TYR A 68 6.28 6.25 5.67
CA TYR A 68 5.60 7.11 4.70
C TYR A 68 6.55 7.51 3.56
N GLU A 69 6.14 8.43 2.70
CA GLU A 69 6.92 8.88 1.54
C GLU A 69 8.31 9.39 1.93
N ASP A 70 8.45 10.04 3.07
CA ASP A 70 9.69 10.55 3.62
C ASP A 70 10.67 9.46 4.11
N SER A 71 10.20 8.23 4.26
CA SER A 71 11.03 7.06 4.54
C SER A 71 11.72 6.47 3.30
N PHE A 72 11.47 7.06 2.13
CA PHE A 72 12.08 6.67 0.86
C PHE A 72 13.12 7.69 0.40
N PRO A 73 14.18 7.27 -0.33
CA PRO A 73 15.13 8.20 -0.93
C PRO A 73 14.47 9.21 -1.86
N SER A 74 15.04 10.40 -1.98
CA SER A 74 14.50 11.47 -2.84
C SER A 74 14.46 11.10 -4.33
N ASP A 75 15.36 10.23 -4.76
CA ASP A 75 15.50 9.69 -6.12
C ASP A 75 14.78 8.36 -6.33
N VAL A 76 13.91 7.97 -5.40
CA VAL A 76 13.14 6.72 -5.50
C VAL A 76 12.34 6.63 -6.80
N GLU A 77 12.27 5.43 -7.36
CA GLU A 77 11.48 5.16 -8.57
C GLU A 77 10.02 5.57 -8.37
N ARG A 78 9.53 6.38 -9.30
CA ARG A 78 8.14 6.88 -9.27
C ARG A 78 7.40 6.55 -10.55
N VAL A 79 6.13 6.27 -10.41
CA VAL A 79 5.16 6.11 -11.50
C VAL A 79 4.04 7.11 -11.28
N ARG A 80 3.80 7.99 -12.24
CA ARG A 80 2.80 9.06 -12.12
C ARG A 80 3.02 9.97 -10.89
N GLY A 81 4.27 10.28 -10.57
CA GLY A 81 4.63 11.09 -9.41
C GLY A 81 4.49 10.41 -8.05
N ARG A 82 4.06 9.14 -8.01
CA ARG A 82 3.95 8.34 -6.79
C ARG A 82 5.06 7.32 -6.69
N VAL A 83 5.48 6.97 -5.50
CA VAL A 83 6.45 5.88 -5.28
C VAL A 83 5.93 4.61 -5.96
N SER A 84 6.79 3.94 -6.73
CA SER A 84 6.38 2.74 -7.45
C SER A 84 6.16 1.55 -6.51
N ASP A 85 5.28 0.61 -6.90
CA ASP A 85 5.11 -0.64 -6.16
C ASP A 85 6.42 -1.44 -6.09
N SER A 86 7.30 -1.32 -7.11
CA SER A 86 8.63 -1.90 -7.10
C SER A 86 9.52 -1.35 -5.99
N ALA A 87 9.47 -0.03 -5.79
CA ALA A 87 10.22 0.62 -4.72
C ALA A 87 9.65 0.26 -3.35
N SER A 88 8.32 0.18 -3.22
CA SER A 88 7.67 -0.31 -2.00
C SER A 88 8.11 -1.72 -1.65
N TYR A 89 8.14 -2.64 -2.61
CA TYR A 89 8.58 -4.01 -2.36
C TYR A 89 10.06 -4.13 -1.99
N LYS A 90 10.93 -3.31 -2.57
CA LYS A 90 12.32 -3.23 -2.12
C LYS A 90 12.44 -2.77 -0.67
N LYS A 91 11.63 -1.78 -0.27
CA LYS A 91 11.58 -1.31 1.11
C LYS A 91 11.05 -2.37 2.07
N ILE A 92 10.05 -3.15 1.67
CA ILE A 92 9.56 -4.30 2.46
C ILE A 92 10.68 -5.32 2.71
N ILE A 93 11.44 -5.66 1.66
CA ILE A 93 12.57 -6.60 1.78
C ILE A 93 13.64 -6.04 2.71
N GLU A 94 14.01 -4.77 2.55
CA GLU A 94 14.96 -4.08 3.43
C GLU A 94 14.53 -4.16 4.90
N LEU A 95 13.28 -3.84 5.20
CA LEU A 95 12.73 -3.90 6.56
C LEU A 95 12.75 -5.33 7.11
N TYR A 96 12.38 -6.31 6.29
CA TYR A 96 12.41 -7.71 6.68
C TYR A 96 13.82 -8.22 6.97
N GLU A 97 14.80 -7.85 6.15
CA GLU A 97 16.20 -8.27 6.32
C GLU A 97 16.85 -7.63 7.56
N ASN A 98 16.46 -6.39 7.89
CA ASN A 98 17.00 -5.64 9.02
C ASN A 98 16.29 -5.92 10.35
N LYS A 99 15.22 -6.69 10.37
CA LYS A 99 14.53 -7.04 11.62
C LYS A 99 15.39 -7.90 12.53
N PRO A 100 15.14 -7.91 13.84
CA PRO A 100 15.82 -8.80 14.78
C PRO A 100 15.72 -10.26 14.36
N LYS A 101 16.83 -11.00 14.42
CA LYS A 101 16.89 -12.40 14.02
C LYS A 101 15.92 -13.25 14.87
N GLY A 102 15.10 -14.04 14.20
CA GLY A 102 14.13 -14.92 14.85
C GLY A 102 12.83 -14.24 15.28
N GLN A 103 12.72 -12.92 15.16
CA GLN A 103 11.48 -12.23 15.45
C GLN A 103 10.51 -12.36 14.24
N PRO A 104 9.25 -12.77 14.44
CA PRO A 104 8.26 -12.77 13.40
C PRO A 104 7.93 -11.34 12.97
N PHE A 105 7.44 -11.15 11.72
CA PHE A 105 7.26 -9.84 11.11
C PHE A 105 5.90 -9.73 10.46
N PHE A 106 5.21 -8.65 10.73
CA PHE A 106 3.96 -8.28 10.08
C PHE A 106 4.09 -6.89 9.47
N LEU A 107 3.86 -6.77 8.17
CA LEU A 107 3.86 -5.50 7.50
C LEU A 107 2.52 -5.31 6.74
N PHE A 108 1.90 -4.17 6.99
CA PHE A 108 0.69 -3.73 6.31
C PHE A 108 1.00 -2.58 5.36
N ASP A 109 0.99 -2.85 4.06
CA ASP A 109 1.28 -1.84 3.03
C ASP A 109 0.02 -1.42 2.27
N VAL A 110 -0.15 -0.11 2.12
CA VAL A 110 -1.18 0.49 1.27
C VAL A 110 -0.50 1.25 0.15
N THR A 111 -0.26 0.57 -0.96
CA THR A 111 0.46 1.13 -2.12
C THR A 111 -0.29 2.29 -2.78
N MET A 112 0.43 3.15 -3.49
CA MET A 112 -0.11 4.36 -4.14
C MET A 112 0.01 4.37 -5.66
N GLN A 113 0.81 3.50 -6.27
CA GLN A 113 1.05 3.52 -7.72
C GLN A 113 -0.26 3.49 -8.52
N ASN A 114 -1.23 2.70 -8.08
CA ASN A 114 -2.52 2.50 -8.75
C ASN A 114 -3.65 3.37 -8.21
N HIS A 115 -3.35 4.37 -7.39
CA HIS A 115 -4.36 5.32 -6.93
C HIS A 115 -4.94 6.11 -8.11
N GLY A 116 -6.22 6.47 -8.05
CA GLY A 116 -6.97 7.19 -9.09
C GLY A 116 -6.30 8.45 -9.63
N GLY A 117 -6.92 9.06 -10.64
CA GLY A 117 -6.34 10.11 -11.49
C GLY A 117 -5.61 9.45 -12.67
N TYR A 118 -6.32 8.65 -13.47
CA TYR A 118 -5.74 7.91 -14.61
C TYR A 118 -5.64 8.77 -15.87
N GLU A 119 -5.32 10.05 -15.71
CA GLU A 119 -5.01 10.94 -16.81
C GLU A 119 -3.65 10.55 -17.43
N ARG A 120 -3.51 10.81 -18.72
CA ARG A 120 -2.46 10.22 -19.55
C ARG A 120 -1.04 10.71 -19.26
N GLU A 121 -0.89 11.80 -18.53
CA GLU A 121 0.40 12.44 -18.28
C GLU A 121 1.23 11.68 -17.22
N GLY A 122 2.47 11.35 -17.55
CA GLY A 122 3.45 10.81 -16.61
C GLY A 122 3.56 9.28 -16.53
N TYR A 123 3.03 8.52 -17.51
CA TYR A 123 3.36 7.11 -17.62
C TYR A 123 4.67 6.92 -18.37
N PRO A 124 5.64 6.20 -17.78
CA PRO A 124 6.73 5.65 -18.58
C PRO A 124 6.11 4.75 -19.65
N ALA A 125 6.71 4.71 -20.83
CA ALA A 125 6.31 3.78 -21.87
C ALA A 125 6.52 2.36 -21.36
N PHE A 126 5.47 1.72 -20.86
CA PHE A 126 5.51 0.28 -20.63
C PHE A 126 5.64 -0.41 -21.99
N GLU A 127 6.56 -1.35 -22.13
CA GLU A 127 6.83 -2.06 -23.38
C GLU A 127 5.62 -2.84 -23.92
N GLU A 128 4.70 -3.24 -23.03
CA GLU A 128 3.43 -3.86 -23.40
C GLU A 128 2.28 -2.87 -23.22
N LYS A 129 1.66 -2.53 -24.33
CA LYS A 129 0.46 -1.70 -24.37
C LYS A 129 -0.78 -2.58 -24.21
N ILE A 130 -1.28 -2.68 -22.98
CA ILE A 130 -2.64 -3.20 -22.74
C ILE A 130 -3.60 -2.03 -23.00
N ARG A 131 -4.52 -2.22 -23.91
CA ARG A 131 -5.51 -1.20 -24.29
C ARG A 131 -6.82 -1.85 -24.74
N LEU A 132 -7.88 -1.09 -24.69
CA LEU A 132 -9.14 -1.48 -25.30
C LEU A 132 -8.98 -1.65 -26.81
N THR A 133 -9.70 -2.58 -27.36
CA THR A 133 -9.69 -2.92 -28.81
C THR A 133 -11.09 -2.85 -29.40
N GLY A 134 -11.21 -2.94 -30.73
CA GLY A 134 -12.47 -2.91 -31.44
C GLY A 134 -13.16 -1.57 -31.34
N GLU A 135 -14.46 -1.58 -31.11
CA GLU A 135 -15.29 -0.37 -31.03
C GLU A 135 -14.92 0.59 -29.88
N TYR A 136 -14.12 0.13 -28.88
CA TYR A 136 -13.69 0.91 -27.73
C TYR A 136 -12.26 1.45 -27.86
N GLU A 137 -11.56 1.14 -28.95
CA GLU A 137 -10.17 1.56 -29.15
C GLU A 137 -10.04 3.09 -29.11
N GLY A 138 -9.20 3.59 -28.22
CA GLY A 138 -8.94 5.02 -28.05
C GLY A 138 -10.07 5.86 -27.43
N ARG A 139 -11.23 5.27 -27.13
CA ARG A 139 -12.39 6.01 -26.59
C ARG A 139 -12.27 6.32 -25.09
N TYR A 140 -11.63 5.45 -24.33
CA TYR A 140 -11.56 5.52 -22.88
C TYR A 140 -10.11 5.43 -22.39
N GLN A 141 -9.35 6.49 -22.60
CA GLN A 141 -7.92 6.54 -22.26
C GLN A 141 -7.63 6.25 -20.77
N GLN A 142 -8.53 6.65 -19.88
CA GLN A 142 -8.39 6.37 -18.45
C GLN A 142 -8.49 4.88 -18.14
N VAL A 143 -9.31 4.14 -18.87
CA VAL A 143 -9.44 2.69 -18.75
C VAL A 143 -8.17 2.00 -19.24
N ASP A 144 -7.63 2.43 -20.39
CA ASP A 144 -6.34 1.90 -20.89
C ASP A 144 -5.23 2.13 -19.88
N THR A 145 -5.17 3.32 -19.30
CA THR A 145 -4.21 3.69 -18.27
C THR A 145 -4.35 2.84 -17.00
N TYR A 146 -5.58 2.60 -16.56
CA TYR A 146 -5.87 1.72 -15.43
C TYR A 146 -5.40 0.28 -15.70
N CYS A 147 -5.72 -0.28 -16.87
CA CYS A 147 -5.32 -1.63 -17.26
C CYS A 147 -3.81 -1.81 -17.31
N LEU A 148 -3.08 -0.83 -17.87
CA LEU A 148 -1.61 -0.80 -17.87
C LEU A 148 -1.03 -0.80 -16.45
N SER A 149 -1.61 0.00 -15.57
CA SER A 149 -1.23 0.10 -14.17
C SER A 149 -1.39 -1.23 -13.43
N CYS A 150 -2.52 -1.91 -13.64
CA CYS A 150 -2.80 -3.23 -13.07
C CYS A 150 -1.84 -4.31 -13.57
N ALA A 151 -1.53 -4.32 -14.87
CA ALA A 151 -0.58 -5.28 -15.46
C ALA A 151 0.84 -5.10 -14.91
N ALA A 152 1.30 -3.88 -14.78
CA ALA A 152 2.59 -3.57 -14.18
C ALA A 152 2.69 -4.08 -12.73
N ARG A 153 1.64 -3.90 -11.94
CA ARG A 153 1.55 -4.40 -10.56
C ARG A 153 1.64 -5.93 -10.50
N THR A 154 0.87 -6.63 -11.32
CA THR A 154 0.80 -8.11 -11.29
C THR A 154 2.17 -8.75 -11.54
N ARG A 155 2.97 -8.21 -12.46
CA ARG A 155 4.33 -8.70 -12.72
C ARG A 155 5.26 -8.51 -11.54
N ARG A 156 5.19 -7.36 -10.88
CA ARG A 156 6.03 -7.02 -9.73
C ARG A 156 5.68 -7.81 -8.48
N CYS A 157 4.40 -8.12 -8.25
CA CYS A 157 3.96 -9.03 -7.19
C CYS A 157 4.54 -10.44 -7.36
N ARG A 158 4.65 -10.95 -8.60
CA ARG A 158 5.29 -12.25 -8.86
C ARG A 158 6.77 -12.24 -8.49
N SER A 159 7.47 -11.15 -8.76
CA SER A 159 8.88 -10.99 -8.38
C SER A 159 9.08 -11.00 -6.86
N LEU A 160 8.22 -10.32 -6.11
CA LEU A 160 8.25 -10.32 -4.65
C LEU A 160 7.99 -11.74 -4.09
N SER A 161 6.99 -12.43 -4.60
CA SER A 161 6.68 -13.81 -4.20
C SER A 161 7.84 -14.77 -4.45
N ALA A 162 8.56 -14.63 -5.57
CA ALA A 162 9.73 -15.43 -5.88
C ALA A 162 10.88 -15.17 -4.89
N ILE A 163 11.10 -13.92 -4.48
CA ILE A 163 12.13 -13.57 -3.49
C ILE A 163 11.78 -14.14 -2.11
N LEU A 164 10.54 -14.00 -1.67
CA LEU A 164 10.10 -14.50 -0.36
C LEU A 164 10.06 -16.03 -0.25
N GLN A 165 10.06 -16.76 -1.38
CA GLN A 165 10.15 -18.24 -1.39
C GLN A 165 11.59 -18.76 -1.24
N THR A 166 12.60 -17.90 -1.33
CA THR A 166 14.03 -18.25 -1.18
C THR A 166 14.54 -18.12 0.25
N PHE A 167 13.70 -17.72 1.19
CA PHE A 167 13.94 -17.61 2.63
C PHE A 167 13.08 -18.61 3.42
#